data_a7057129f99bce5039726fb096ff04fa
#
_entry.id   a7057129f99bce5039726fb096ff04fa
#
_cell.length_a   1.000
_cell.length_b   1.000
_cell.length_c   1.000
_cell.angle_alpha   90.00
_cell.angle_beta   90.00
_cell.angle_gamma   90.00
#
_symmetry.space_group_name_H-M   'P 1'
#
loop_
_entity.id
_entity.type
_entity.pdbx_description
1 polymer ?
#
loop_
_entity_poly.entity_id
_entity_poly.type
_entity_poly.pdbx_seq_one_letter_code
_entity_poly.pdbx_strand_id
1 'polypeptide(L)'
;MKINHNMSAVITNHQLLNNENSLSVSMEKLSSGLRINHAKDDAAGMAISTKMRAQIQGLNQASRNASDGNSILQTADGALNEVTSMIQRMRELAVQAANETNTDDDKESIQDEIESLKKEIDRVSTDTEFNTKTLFNGSLDTRVYGDHVSRISVSDAVAAGKYNFTIDEAATQAVYNDPLGAAVTTPSYVDDNGDTAADLDAIPDDAAGVVVINGREIKIEAGDTATEVYGKLREGAELGECSINPLIQAGGIYVKKDADYTFGDPLQLTSDFYGSGSQVKISCDNEKLAQFLGLPMSNADNIPTGKDAKLTIDATSAFGNHCTYTTDGNKITITNRSGFEISFLAEEGYSDITPIQLDVTNIGTLTLQIGANEHQTMDVRIPEISTDSLYIDNLDVTTVNGADRAIMQLDDALEKVKSGV
;
A
#
# COMPACT_ATOMS: atom_id res chain seq x y z
N MET A 1 -16.88 49.56 95.46
CA MET A 1 -16.79 48.55 94.43
C MET A 1 -16.71 49.23 93.07
N LYS A 2 -15.57 49.16 92.32
CA LYS A 2 -15.46 49.70 90.99
C LYS A 2 -15.94 48.59 89.98
N ILE A 3 -17.18 48.70 89.54
CA ILE A 3 -17.88 47.67 88.73
C ILE A 3 -17.37 47.71 87.27
N ASN A 4 -16.67 48.75 86.83
CA ASN A 4 -16.32 48.95 85.40
C ASN A 4 -14.91 48.46 84.99
N HIS A 5 -14.14 47.76 85.88
CA HIS A 5 -12.79 47.34 85.60
C HIS A 5 -12.49 45.99 86.26
N ASN A 6 -13.33 44.93 86.00
CA ASN A 6 -12.99 43.60 86.44
C ASN A 6 -12.02 42.92 85.44
N MET A 7 -10.74 43.27 85.61
CA MET A 7 -9.68 42.77 84.74
C MET A 7 -9.58 41.22 84.72
N SER A 8 -9.95 40.54 85.84
CA SER A 8 -9.97 39.07 85.91
C SER A 8 -11.08 38.49 85.03
N ALA A 9 -12.27 39.12 84.99
CA ALA A 9 -13.35 38.67 84.10
C ALA A 9 -13.02 38.91 82.61
N VAL A 10 -12.34 40.03 82.26
CA VAL A 10 -11.89 40.29 80.92
C VAL A 10 -10.83 39.29 80.46
N ILE A 11 -9.86 38.97 81.35
CA ILE A 11 -8.82 37.90 81.02
C ILE A 11 -9.46 36.55 80.85
N THR A 12 -10.42 36.17 81.76
CA THR A 12 -11.12 34.91 81.65
C THR A 12 -11.96 34.82 80.38
N ASN A 13 -12.63 35.89 79.99
CA ASN A 13 -13.40 35.93 78.75
C ASN A 13 -12.48 35.82 77.50
N HIS A 14 -11.31 36.50 77.49
CA HIS A 14 -10.33 36.34 76.47
C HIS A 14 -9.78 34.90 76.40
N GLN A 15 -9.51 34.24 77.50
CA GLN A 15 -9.08 32.82 77.51
C GLN A 15 -10.19 31.91 77.04
N LEU A 16 -11.45 32.16 77.35
CA LEU A 16 -12.59 31.38 76.93
C LEU A 16 -12.76 31.51 75.38
N LEU A 17 -12.70 32.69 74.82
CA LEU A 17 -12.72 32.94 73.40
C LEU A 17 -11.54 32.26 72.65
N ASN A 18 -10.34 32.27 73.24
CA ASN A 18 -9.18 31.59 72.69
C ASN A 18 -9.35 30.06 72.70
N ASN A 19 -9.92 29.48 73.78
CA ASN A 19 -10.21 28.08 73.85
C ASN A 19 -11.34 27.66 72.89
N GLU A 20 -12.38 28.50 72.73
CA GLU A 20 -13.46 28.25 71.76
C GLU A 20 -12.93 28.29 70.33
N ASN A 21 -12.08 29.24 69.99
CA ASN A 21 -11.42 29.29 68.67
C ASN A 21 -10.53 28.07 68.42
N SER A 22 -9.73 27.64 69.43
CA SER A 22 -8.88 26.47 69.34
C SER A 22 -9.68 25.16 69.19
N LEU A 23 -10.80 25.07 69.90
CA LEU A 23 -11.73 23.95 69.80
C LEU A 23 -12.39 23.94 68.39
N SER A 24 -12.87 25.07 67.90
CA SER A 24 -13.47 25.21 66.60
C SER A 24 -12.51 24.79 65.46
N VAL A 25 -11.24 25.22 65.49
CA VAL A 25 -10.21 24.82 64.54
C VAL A 25 -9.92 23.29 64.66
N SER A 26 -9.89 22.75 65.89
CA SER A 26 -9.67 21.31 66.09
C SER A 26 -10.84 20.47 65.57
N MET A 27 -12.07 20.93 65.80
CA MET A 27 -13.29 20.29 65.28
C MET A 27 -13.37 20.36 63.76
N GLU A 28 -12.98 21.50 63.15
CA GLU A 28 -12.89 21.64 61.71
C GLU A 28 -11.88 20.65 61.11
N LYS A 29 -10.67 20.53 61.68
CA LYS A 29 -9.66 19.54 61.24
C LYS A 29 -10.12 18.11 61.39
N LEU A 30 -10.82 17.81 62.49
CA LEU A 30 -11.36 16.49 62.71
C LEU A 30 -12.49 16.13 61.74
N SER A 31 -13.41 17.08 61.53
CA SER A 31 -14.52 16.92 60.58
C SER A 31 -14.08 16.78 59.12
N SER A 32 -13.09 17.59 58.68
CA SER A 32 -12.54 17.53 57.33
C SER A 32 -11.57 16.34 57.12
N GLY A 33 -11.00 15.79 58.19
CA GLY A 33 -9.93 14.79 58.15
C GLY A 33 -8.59 15.36 57.62
N LEU A 34 -8.50 16.68 57.48
CA LEU A 34 -7.33 17.36 56.92
C LEU A 34 -6.62 18.22 57.98
N ARG A 35 -5.29 18.16 58.01
CA ARG A 35 -4.46 18.95 58.91
C ARG A 35 -4.45 20.45 58.48
N ILE A 36 -4.50 20.71 57.16
CA ILE A 36 -4.45 22.04 56.56
C ILE A 36 -5.76 22.26 55.79
N ASN A 37 -6.64 23.14 56.28
CA ASN A 37 -7.92 23.47 55.67
C ASN A 37 -7.89 24.83 54.98
N HIS A 38 -7.12 25.79 55.56
CA HIS A 38 -7.04 27.15 55.08
C HIS A 38 -5.58 27.57 54.86
N ALA A 39 -5.38 28.56 53.98
CA ALA A 39 -4.06 29.12 53.69
C ALA A 39 -3.41 29.76 54.94
N LYS A 40 -4.21 30.14 55.99
CA LYS A 40 -3.73 30.64 57.26
C LYS A 40 -3.05 29.57 58.14
N ASP A 41 -3.36 28.28 57.93
CA ASP A 41 -2.76 27.16 58.67
C ASP A 41 -1.35 26.83 58.19
N ASP A 42 -1.15 26.78 56.86
CA ASP A 42 0.15 26.64 56.20
C ASP A 42 -0.04 26.95 54.69
N ALA A 43 0.39 28.14 54.28
CA ALA A 43 0.25 28.57 52.91
C ALA A 43 1.11 27.74 51.92
N ALA A 44 2.33 27.35 52.31
CA ALA A 44 3.21 26.54 51.47
C ALA A 44 2.70 25.11 51.35
N GLY A 45 2.30 24.48 52.44
CA GLY A 45 1.72 23.14 52.43
C GLY A 45 0.41 23.07 51.69
N MET A 46 -0.42 24.14 51.74
CA MET A 46 -1.66 24.21 50.96
C MET A 46 -1.40 24.29 49.46
N ALA A 47 -0.43 25.12 49.03
CA ALA A 47 -0.03 25.19 47.62
C ALA A 47 0.47 23.86 47.07
N ILE A 48 1.33 23.16 47.83
CA ILE A 48 1.82 21.82 47.48
C ILE A 48 0.67 20.81 47.42
N SER A 49 -0.21 20.78 48.44
CA SER A 49 -1.37 19.87 48.45
C SER A 49 -2.33 20.09 47.29
N THR A 50 -2.61 21.33 46.95
CA THR A 50 -3.47 21.70 45.81
C THR A 50 -2.85 21.25 44.50
N LYS A 51 -1.52 21.48 44.31
CA LYS A 51 -0.78 21.01 43.14
C LYS A 51 -0.78 19.45 43.03
N MET A 52 -0.56 18.78 44.15
CA MET A 52 -0.60 17.30 44.16
C MET A 52 -2.00 16.76 43.86
N ARG A 53 -3.06 17.39 44.37
CA ARG A 53 -4.45 16.97 44.06
C ARG A 53 -4.76 17.19 42.58
N ALA A 54 -4.33 18.30 42.01
CA ALA A 54 -4.48 18.55 40.57
C ALA A 54 -3.71 17.50 39.74
N GLN A 55 -2.49 17.12 40.16
CA GLN A 55 -1.71 16.05 39.51
C GLN A 55 -2.41 14.69 39.63
N ILE A 56 -2.95 14.35 40.82
CA ILE A 56 -3.69 13.09 40.99
C ILE A 56 -4.93 13.03 40.08
N GLN A 57 -5.69 14.13 39.99
CA GLN A 57 -6.84 14.21 39.08
C GLN A 57 -6.42 14.11 37.61
N GLY A 58 -5.32 14.77 37.24
CA GLY A 58 -4.72 14.66 35.91
C GLY A 58 -4.27 13.23 35.59
N LEU A 59 -3.57 12.56 36.52
CA LEU A 59 -3.15 11.16 36.36
C LEU A 59 -4.32 10.18 36.28
N ASN A 60 -5.38 10.40 37.07
CA ASN A 60 -6.60 9.58 36.96
C ASN A 60 -7.27 9.73 35.59
N GLN A 61 -7.27 10.94 35.01
CA GLN A 61 -7.77 11.15 33.64
C GLN A 61 -6.83 10.52 32.62
N ALA A 62 -5.52 10.69 32.77
CA ALA A 62 -4.52 10.07 31.91
C ALA A 62 -4.63 8.53 31.89
N SER A 63 -4.90 7.91 33.04
CA SER A 63 -5.15 6.47 33.14
C SER A 63 -6.42 6.05 32.36
N ARG A 64 -7.48 6.85 32.39
CA ARG A 64 -8.66 6.60 31.54
C ARG A 64 -8.35 6.76 30.06
N ASN A 65 -7.64 7.80 29.68
CA ASN A 65 -7.22 8.02 28.29
C ASN A 65 -6.36 6.86 27.77
N ALA A 66 -5.45 6.34 28.60
CA ALA A 66 -4.66 5.17 28.25
C ALA A 66 -5.52 3.90 28.09
N SER A 67 -6.56 3.73 28.93
CA SER A 67 -7.51 2.62 28.77
C SER A 67 -8.34 2.75 27.49
N ASP A 68 -8.75 3.95 27.13
CA ASP A 68 -9.46 4.24 25.87
C ASP A 68 -8.55 3.94 24.68
N GLY A 69 -7.28 4.35 24.74
CA GLY A 69 -6.29 4.04 23.73
C GLY A 69 -6.08 2.53 23.54
N ASN A 70 -5.97 1.81 24.64
CA ASN A 70 -5.87 0.34 24.60
C ASN A 70 -7.11 -0.31 23.97
N SER A 71 -8.30 0.24 24.21
CA SER A 71 -9.54 -0.27 23.61
C SER A 71 -9.58 -0.04 22.10
N ILE A 72 -9.04 1.10 21.61
CA ILE A 72 -8.89 1.39 20.18
C ILE A 72 -7.95 0.34 19.55
N LEU A 73 -6.77 0.12 20.15
CA LEU A 73 -5.80 -0.85 19.65
C LEU A 73 -6.36 -2.27 19.63
N GLN A 74 -7.11 -2.68 20.65
CA GLN A 74 -7.76 -3.99 20.68
C GLN A 74 -8.83 -4.15 19.59
N THR A 75 -9.55 -3.07 19.25
CA THR A 75 -10.51 -3.08 18.15
C THR A 75 -9.78 -3.20 16.82
N ALA A 76 -8.68 -2.45 16.65
CA ALA A 76 -7.84 -2.52 15.47
C ALA A 76 -7.21 -3.92 15.29
N ASP A 77 -6.63 -4.48 16.35
CA ASP A 77 -6.03 -5.82 16.34
C ASP A 77 -7.06 -6.90 15.95
N GLY A 78 -8.28 -6.80 16.47
CA GLY A 78 -9.38 -7.69 16.08
C GLY A 78 -9.66 -7.67 14.58
N ALA A 79 -9.79 -6.49 14.00
CA ALA A 79 -10.03 -6.32 12.56
C ALA A 79 -8.83 -6.76 11.70
N LEU A 80 -7.59 -6.49 12.15
CA LEU A 80 -6.38 -6.93 11.45
C LEU A 80 -6.22 -8.45 11.43
N ASN A 81 -6.69 -9.14 12.48
CA ASN A 81 -6.75 -10.60 12.49
C ASN A 81 -7.74 -11.15 11.46
N GLU A 82 -8.87 -10.46 11.21
CA GLU A 82 -9.82 -10.81 10.15
C GLU A 82 -9.18 -10.59 8.77
N VAL A 83 -8.55 -9.42 8.53
CA VAL A 83 -7.83 -9.14 7.29
C VAL A 83 -6.72 -10.17 7.04
N THR A 84 -5.94 -10.51 8.05
CA THR A 84 -4.90 -11.55 7.96
C THR A 84 -5.49 -12.89 7.52
N SER A 85 -6.65 -13.27 8.06
CA SER A 85 -7.32 -14.52 7.71
C SER A 85 -7.82 -14.50 6.26
N MET A 86 -8.32 -13.36 5.79
CA MET A 86 -8.73 -13.18 4.39
C MET A 86 -7.56 -13.27 3.42
N ILE A 87 -6.44 -12.60 3.73
CA ILE A 87 -5.23 -12.68 2.90
C ILE A 87 -4.67 -14.11 2.87
N GLN A 88 -4.67 -14.83 4.01
CA GLN A 88 -4.28 -16.23 4.03
C GLN A 88 -5.20 -17.09 3.15
N ARG A 89 -6.51 -16.84 3.16
CA ARG A 89 -7.47 -17.53 2.28
C ARG A 89 -7.21 -17.21 0.81
N MET A 90 -6.95 -15.95 0.48
CA MET A 90 -6.57 -15.57 -0.89
C MET A 90 -5.28 -16.28 -1.34
N ARG A 91 -4.30 -16.42 -0.44
CA ARG A 91 -3.07 -17.15 -0.71
C ARG A 91 -3.31 -18.65 -0.98
N GLU A 92 -4.20 -19.28 -0.20
CA GLU A 92 -4.61 -20.67 -0.47
C GLU A 92 -5.24 -20.81 -1.86
N LEU A 93 -6.10 -19.87 -2.23
CA LEU A 93 -6.75 -19.83 -3.54
C LEU A 93 -5.73 -19.59 -4.66
N ALA A 94 -4.76 -18.70 -4.47
CA ALA A 94 -3.69 -18.47 -5.44
C ALA A 94 -2.82 -19.74 -5.66
N VAL A 95 -2.46 -20.44 -4.57
CA VAL A 95 -1.74 -21.72 -4.67
C VAL A 95 -2.58 -22.79 -5.38
N GLN A 96 -3.90 -22.81 -5.15
CA GLN A 96 -4.81 -23.71 -5.87
C GLN A 96 -4.85 -23.36 -7.36
N ALA A 97 -4.96 -22.08 -7.72
CA ALA A 97 -5.00 -21.62 -9.11
C ALA A 97 -3.69 -21.85 -9.88
N ALA A 98 -2.54 -21.82 -9.19
CA ALA A 98 -1.23 -22.13 -9.79
C ALA A 98 -1.10 -23.57 -10.29
N ASN A 99 -2.01 -24.46 -9.92
CA ASN A 99 -1.98 -25.85 -10.38
C ASN A 99 -2.56 -25.96 -11.79
N GLU A 100 -1.76 -26.44 -12.74
CA GLU A 100 -2.15 -26.66 -14.14
C GLU A 100 -3.28 -27.69 -14.35
N THR A 101 -3.67 -28.44 -13.30
CA THR A 101 -4.81 -29.37 -13.39
C THR A 101 -6.17 -28.70 -13.38
N ASN A 102 -6.24 -27.40 -13.00
CA ASN A 102 -7.48 -26.63 -13.02
C ASN A 102 -7.80 -26.18 -14.45
N THR A 103 -9.08 -26.24 -14.80
CA THR A 103 -9.57 -25.66 -16.04
C THR A 103 -9.61 -24.13 -15.96
N ASP A 104 -9.73 -23.46 -17.12
CA ASP A 104 -9.87 -21.99 -17.15
C ASP A 104 -11.12 -21.53 -16.38
N ASP A 105 -12.25 -22.24 -16.51
CA ASP A 105 -13.50 -21.96 -15.76
C ASP A 105 -13.29 -22.12 -14.24
N ASP A 106 -12.47 -23.09 -13.80
CA ASP A 106 -12.13 -23.27 -12.39
C ASP A 106 -11.30 -22.10 -11.88
N LYS A 107 -10.31 -21.63 -12.66
CA LYS A 107 -9.47 -20.48 -12.32
C LYS A 107 -10.27 -19.17 -12.27
N GLU A 108 -11.21 -18.96 -13.20
CA GLU A 108 -12.13 -17.83 -13.19
C GLU A 108 -13.00 -17.84 -11.93
N SER A 109 -13.52 -19.02 -11.53
CA SER A 109 -14.28 -19.15 -10.28
C SER A 109 -13.43 -18.83 -9.04
N ILE A 110 -12.14 -19.19 -9.04
CA ILE A 110 -11.19 -18.83 -7.99
C ILE A 110 -10.93 -17.32 -7.98
N GLN A 111 -10.81 -16.69 -9.15
CA GLN A 111 -10.65 -15.25 -9.29
C GLN A 111 -11.85 -14.50 -8.70
N ASP A 112 -13.07 -14.95 -8.96
CA ASP A 112 -14.28 -14.36 -8.40
C ASP A 112 -14.32 -14.43 -6.86
N GLU A 113 -13.81 -15.53 -6.27
CA GLU A 113 -13.68 -15.64 -4.81
C GLU A 113 -12.64 -14.65 -4.27
N ILE A 114 -11.49 -14.51 -4.94
CA ILE A 114 -10.45 -13.52 -4.60
C ILE A 114 -11.01 -12.09 -4.68
N GLU A 115 -11.75 -11.75 -5.75
CA GLU A 115 -12.40 -10.44 -5.90
C GLU A 115 -13.41 -10.17 -4.78
N SER A 116 -14.10 -11.19 -4.32
CA SER A 116 -15.03 -11.07 -3.20
C SER A 116 -14.30 -10.81 -1.88
N LEU A 117 -13.16 -11.47 -1.65
CA LEU A 117 -12.32 -11.26 -0.46
C LEU A 117 -11.66 -9.87 -0.50
N LYS A 118 -11.22 -9.38 -1.66
CA LYS A 118 -10.71 -8.01 -1.83
C LYS A 118 -11.75 -6.98 -1.40
N LYS A 119 -12.98 -7.11 -1.89
CA LYS A 119 -14.10 -6.22 -1.51
C LYS A 119 -14.39 -6.27 -0.01
N GLU A 120 -14.22 -7.43 0.62
CA GLU A 120 -14.41 -7.56 2.07
C GLU A 120 -13.28 -6.89 2.86
N ILE A 121 -12.02 -6.95 2.39
CA ILE A 121 -10.90 -6.20 2.98
C ILE A 121 -11.18 -4.69 2.91
N ASP A 122 -11.58 -4.17 1.75
CA ASP A 122 -11.92 -2.75 1.58
C ASP A 122 -13.12 -2.34 2.45
N ARG A 123 -14.09 -3.25 2.64
CA ARG A 123 -15.21 -3.01 3.56
C ARG A 123 -14.73 -2.93 5.01
N VAL A 124 -13.85 -3.82 5.46
CA VAL A 124 -13.25 -3.75 6.80
C VAL A 124 -12.49 -2.44 6.99
N SER A 125 -11.76 -1.99 5.97
CA SER A 125 -11.03 -0.72 5.99
C SER A 125 -11.95 0.50 6.23
N THR A 126 -13.11 0.50 5.61
CA THR A 126 -14.05 1.63 5.68
C THR A 126 -15.01 1.57 6.85
N ASP A 127 -15.45 0.36 7.24
CA ASP A 127 -16.51 0.15 8.23
C ASP A 127 -15.98 0.00 9.66
N THR A 128 -14.68 -0.34 9.83
CA THR A 128 -14.10 -0.47 11.18
C THR A 128 -13.94 0.91 11.80
N GLU A 129 -14.78 1.19 12.80
CA GLU A 129 -14.77 2.44 13.52
C GLU A 129 -14.71 2.26 15.04
N PHE A 130 -14.13 3.23 15.72
CA PHE A 130 -14.19 3.38 17.17
C PHE A 130 -14.72 4.77 17.51
N ASN A 131 -15.87 4.83 18.15
CA ASN A 131 -16.53 6.09 18.53
C ASN A 131 -16.66 7.07 17.32
N THR A 132 -17.17 6.56 16.18
CA THR A 132 -17.35 7.30 14.90
C THR A 132 -16.07 7.74 14.20
N LYS A 133 -14.90 7.27 14.65
CA LYS A 133 -13.64 7.45 13.93
C LYS A 133 -13.29 6.16 13.22
N THR A 134 -13.16 6.20 11.90
CA THR A 134 -12.65 5.10 11.10
C THR A 134 -11.18 4.89 11.43
N LEU A 135 -10.76 3.62 11.54
CA LEU A 135 -9.41 3.28 12.00
C LEU A 135 -8.43 3.07 10.85
N PHE A 136 -8.88 2.44 9.73
CA PHE A 136 -7.99 1.95 8.67
C PHE A 136 -8.06 2.74 7.36
N ASN A 137 -8.73 3.88 7.35
CA ASN A 137 -8.88 4.71 6.15
C ASN A 137 -7.71 5.70 5.91
N GLY A 138 -6.56 5.50 6.53
CA GLY A 138 -5.39 6.38 6.46
C GLY A 138 -5.49 7.69 7.24
N SER A 139 -6.63 7.97 7.90
CA SER A 139 -6.79 9.22 8.66
C SER A 139 -5.94 9.27 9.94
N LEU A 140 -5.57 8.11 10.47
CA LEU A 140 -4.75 7.92 11.66
C LEU A 140 -3.31 7.49 11.32
N ASP A 141 -2.95 7.54 10.05
CA ASP A 141 -1.60 7.25 9.57
C ASP A 141 -0.78 8.53 9.35
N THR A 142 0.54 8.35 9.26
CA THR A 142 1.49 9.42 8.96
C THR A 142 1.27 9.93 7.53
N ARG A 143 1.05 11.22 7.37
CA ARG A 143 0.91 11.81 6.03
C ARG A 143 2.26 12.06 5.41
N VAL A 144 2.43 11.52 4.22
CA VAL A 144 3.61 11.72 3.39
C VAL A 144 3.22 12.42 2.10
N TYR A 145 3.99 13.43 1.74
CA TYR A 145 3.79 14.17 0.49
C TYR A 145 5.02 13.99 -0.39
N GLY A 146 4.81 13.68 -1.65
CA GLY A 146 5.89 13.57 -2.63
C GLY A 146 5.33 13.74 -4.04
N ASP A 147 6.13 14.34 -4.93
CA ASP A 147 5.80 14.46 -6.34
C ASP A 147 6.33 13.24 -7.10
N HIS A 148 5.65 12.81 -8.17
CA HIS A 148 6.01 11.66 -9.01
C HIS A 148 6.07 10.30 -8.27
N VAL A 149 5.40 10.20 -7.14
CA VAL A 149 5.26 8.97 -6.35
C VAL A 149 3.84 8.81 -5.84
N SER A 150 3.38 7.59 -5.75
CA SER A 150 2.04 7.24 -5.29
C SER A 150 2.10 6.06 -4.32
N ARG A 151 1.00 5.77 -3.62
CA ARG A 151 0.85 4.63 -2.69
C ARG A 151 2.00 4.57 -1.67
N ILE A 152 2.34 5.70 -1.07
CA ILE A 152 3.45 5.78 -0.13
C ILE A 152 3.05 5.13 1.20
N SER A 153 3.84 4.17 1.65
CA SER A 153 3.72 3.54 2.95
C SER A 153 5.02 3.70 3.73
N VAL A 154 4.92 4.02 5.01
CA VAL A 154 6.09 4.22 5.88
C VAL A 154 5.94 3.39 7.15
N SER A 155 7.04 2.82 7.66
CA SER A 155 7.07 2.13 8.95
C SER A 155 7.15 3.10 10.12
N ASP A 156 6.87 2.63 11.34
CA ASP A 156 6.92 3.43 12.57
C ASP A 156 8.32 3.95 12.92
N ALA A 157 9.36 3.33 12.37
CA ALA A 157 10.74 3.74 12.58
C ALA A 157 11.14 4.97 11.74
N VAL A 158 10.26 5.45 10.85
CA VAL A 158 10.52 6.62 10.00
C VAL A 158 10.19 7.90 10.76
N ALA A 159 11.20 8.70 11.04
CA ALA A 159 11.01 9.99 11.70
C ALA A 159 10.44 11.02 10.72
N ALA A 160 9.69 12.00 11.23
CA ALA A 160 9.29 13.15 10.42
C ALA A 160 10.51 13.88 9.86
N GLY A 161 10.48 14.19 8.57
CA GLY A 161 11.61 14.81 7.90
C GLY A 161 11.49 14.76 6.38
N LYS A 162 12.51 15.30 5.72
CA LYS A 162 12.60 15.35 4.27
C LYS A 162 13.56 14.30 3.77
N TYR A 163 13.06 13.41 2.95
CA TYR A 163 13.77 12.27 2.37
C TYR A 163 13.95 12.51 0.87
N ASN A 164 15.20 12.68 0.43
CA ASN A 164 15.51 13.01 -0.96
C ASN A 164 16.15 11.80 -1.66
N PHE A 165 15.70 11.51 -2.87
CA PHE A 165 16.27 10.52 -3.77
C PHE A 165 16.05 10.93 -5.22
N THR A 166 16.79 10.31 -6.14
CA THR A 166 16.60 10.49 -7.59
C THR A 166 16.28 9.15 -8.23
N ILE A 167 15.40 9.15 -9.22
CA ILE A 167 15.12 7.97 -10.05
C ILE A 167 15.99 8.10 -11.30
N ASP A 168 17.07 7.32 -11.34
CA ASP A 168 18.07 7.38 -12.41
C ASP A 168 17.59 6.68 -13.68
N GLU A 169 16.88 5.56 -13.53
CA GLU A 169 16.27 4.80 -14.64
C GLU A 169 14.83 4.43 -14.23
N ALA A 170 13.86 4.75 -15.08
CA ALA A 170 12.48 4.33 -14.89
C ALA A 170 12.34 2.81 -15.12
N ALA A 171 11.38 2.20 -14.43
CA ALA A 171 10.98 0.84 -14.75
C ALA A 171 10.41 0.75 -16.16
N THR A 172 10.68 -0.35 -16.84
CA THR A 172 10.17 -0.62 -18.19
C THR A 172 9.40 -1.92 -18.24
N GLN A 173 8.40 -1.97 -19.10
CA GLN A 173 7.65 -3.18 -19.44
C GLN A 173 8.47 -4.07 -20.37
N ALA A 174 8.14 -5.36 -20.42
CA ALA A 174 8.64 -6.25 -21.49
C ALA A 174 7.89 -5.95 -22.79
N VAL A 175 8.61 -5.73 -23.86
CA VAL A 175 8.02 -5.42 -25.16
C VAL A 175 8.60 -6.35 -26.24
N TYR A 176 7.72 -7.07 -26.91
CA TYR A 176 8.04 -7.75 -28.15
C TYR A 176 7.72 -6.83 -29.34
N ASN A 177 8.59 -6.77 -30.35
CA ASN A 177 8.54 -5.83 -31.47
C ASN A 177 8.51 -4.35 -31.00
N ASP A 178 9.49 -3.97 -30.16
CA ASP A 178 9.65 -2.58 -29.75
C ASP A 178 10.12 -1.71 -30.93
N PRO A 179 9.33 -0.74 -31.39
CA PRO A 179 9.71 0.16 -32.48
C PRO A 179 10.96 1.01 -32.21
N LEU A 180 11.30 1.19 -30.92
CA LEU A 180 12.42 2.02 -30.46
C LEU A 180 13.71 1.23 -30.21
N GLY A 181 13.62 -0.09 -30.04
CA GLY A 181 14.75 -0.90 -29.54
C GLY A 181 15.32 -1.97 -30.45
N ALA A 182 14.53 -2.63 -31.27
CA ALA A 182 14.94 -3.76 -32.09
C ALA A 182 14.30 -3.71 -33.49
N ALA A 183 14.79 -4.54 -34.40
CA ALA A 183 14.14 -4.71 -35.70
C ALA A 183 12.75 -5.31 -35.51
N VAL A 184 11.72 -4.62 -35.97
CA VAL A 184 10.33 -5.10 -35.94
C VAL A 184 10.20 -6.28 -36.88
N THR A 185 9.68 -7.41 -36.37
CA THR A 185 9.36 -8.60 -37.16
C THR A 185 8.08 -8.33 -37.96
N THR A 186 8.19 -8.29 -39.27
CA THR A 186 7.04 -8.11 -40.16
C THR A 186 6.51 -9.47 -40.65
N PRO A 187 5.20 -9.58 -40.93
CA PRO A 187 4.64 -10.74 -41.62
C PRO A 187 5.42 -11.09 -42.91
N SER A 188 5.73 -12.34 -43.09
CA SER A 188 6.55 -12.84 -44.23
C SER A 188 5.88 -13.99 -44.97
N TYR A 189 4.62 -14.26 -44.72
CA TYR A 189 3.85 -15.31 -45.41
C TYR A 189 3.66 -14.97 -46.88
N VAL A 190 3.85 -15.97 -47.73
CA VAL A 190 3.53 -15.93 -49.18
C VAL A 190 2.88 -17.27 -49.52
N ASP A 191 1.74 -17.23 -50.18
CA ASP A 191 1.06 -18.44 -50.68
C ASP A 191 1.66 -19.00 -51.96
N ASP A 192 1.13 -20.12 -52.42
CA ASP A 192 1.57 -20.76 -53.66
C ASP A 192 1.27 -19.93 -54.94
N ASN A 193 0.39 -18.90 -54.85
CA ASN A 193 0.05 -17.97 -55.91
C ASN A 193 0.93 -16.73 -55.91
N GLY A 194 1.69 -16.51 -54.85
CA GLY A 194 2.53 -15.34 -54.64
C GLY A 194 1.85 -14.22 -53.87
N ASP A 195 0.64 -14.43 -53.30
CA ASP A 195 -0.07 -13.47 -52.50
C ASP A 195 0.52 -13.41 -51.08
N THR A 196 0.71 -12.24 -50.54
CA THR A 196 1.22 -12.01 -49.18
C THR A 196 0.09 -11.98 -48.18
N ALA A 197 0.39 -12.06 -46.86
CA ALA A 197 -0.62 -11.95 -45.83
C ALA A 197 -1.50 -10.69 -45.99
N ALA A 198 -0.94 -9.59 -46.45
CA ALA A 198 -1.65 -8.32 -46.71
C ALA A 198 -2.65 -8.37 -47.86
N ASP A 199 -2.50 -9.31 -48.78
CA ASP A 199 -3.37 -9.48 -49.95
C ASP A 199 -4.55 -10.41 -49.68
N LEU A 200 -4.59 -11.06 -48.52
CA LEU A 200 -5.62 -12.03 -48.15
C LEU A 200 -6.65 -11.45 -47.21
N ASP A 201 -7.92 -11.81 -47.41
CA ASP A 201 -9.04 -11.37 -46.61
C ASP A 201 -9.30 -12.27 -45.35
N ALA A 202 -8.74 -13.48 -45.35
CA ALA A 202 -8.93 -14.50 -44.31
C ALA A 202 -7.72 -15.43 -44.18
N ILE A 203 -7.60 -16.09 -43.05
CA ILE A 203 -6.55 -17.10 -42.77
C ILE A 203 -6.71 -18.30 -43.75
N PRO A 204 -5.68 -18.66 -44.50
CA PRO A 204 -5.71 -19.85 -45.36
C PRO A 204 -5.66 -21.15 -44.53
N ASP A 205 -6.15 -22.25 -45.13
CA ASP A 205 -6.22 -23.58 -44.44
C ASP A 205 -4.85 -24.07 -43.92
N ASP A 206 -3.77 -23.69 -44.59
CA ASP A 206 -2.41 -24.12 -44.24
C ASP A 206 -1.75 -23.24 -43.16
N ALA A 207 -2.35 -22.07 -42.85
CA ALA A 207 -1.90 -21.14 -41.83
C ALA A 207 -2.80 -21.17 -40.57
N ALA A 208 -3.78 -22.09 -40.45
CA ALA A 208 -4.52 -22.27 -39.24
C ALA A 208 -3.67 -22.97 -38.15
N GLY A 209 -3.84 -22.60 -36.88
CA GLY A 209 -3.05 -23.20 -35.78
C GLY A 209 -3.33 -22.55 -34.44
N VAL A 210 -2.46 -22.75 -33.48
CA VAL A 210 -2.54 -22.23 -32.13
C VAL A 210 -1.38 -21.27 -31.86
N VAL A 211 -1.71 -20.08 -31.35
CA VAL A 211 -0.75 -19.13 -30.81
C VAL A 211 -0.84 -19.19 -29.29
N VAL A 212 0.30 -19.30 -28.61
CA VAL A 212 0.37 -19.26 -27.15
C VAL A 212 1.06 -17.99 -26.71
N ILE A 213 0.40 -17.18 -25.90
CA ILE A 213 0.94 -15.94 -25.33
C ILE A 213 0.93 -16.10 -23.80
N ASN A 214 2.10 -16.06 -23.17
CA ASN A 214 2.26 -16.24 -21.71
C ASN A 214 1.53 -17.47 -21.15
N GLY A 215 1.47 -18.57 -21.94
CA GLY A 215 0.81 -19.80 -21.53
C GLY A 215 -0.68 -19.90 -21.88
N ARG A 216 -1.28 -18.85 -22.48
CA ARG A 216 -2.68 -18.89 -22.97
C ARG A 216 -2.71 -19.32 -24.41
N GLU A 217 -3.46 -20.39 -24.69
CA GLU A 217 -3.66 -20.93 -26.02
C GLU A 217 -4.78 -20.16 -26.75
N ILE A 218 -4.45 -19.66 -27.93
CA ILE A 218 -5.36 -18.90 -28.79
C ILE A 218 -5.50 -19.68 -30.10
N LYS A 219 -6.66 -20.24 -30.35
CA LYS A 219 -6.92 -21.00 -31.57
C LYS A 219 -7.33 -20.06 -32.71
N ILE A 220 -6.56 -20.09 -33.78
CA ILE A 220 -6.85 -19.40 -35.04
C ILE A 220 -7.31 -20.42 -36.04
N GLU A 221 -8.50 -20.24 -36.61
CA GLU A 221 -9.12 -21.18 -37.55
C GLU A 221 -8.97 -20.66 -38.99
N ALA A 222 -8.99 -21.59 -39.92
CA ALA A 222 -9.03 -21.28 -41.35
C ALA A 222 -10.33 -20.52 -41.68
N GLY A 223 -10.21 -19.42 -42.44
CA GLY A 223 -11.32 -18.56 -42.77
C GLY A 223 -11.57 -17.41 -41.79
N ASP A 224 -10.86 -17.34 -40.65
CA ASP A 224 -10.92 -16.20 -39.73
C ASP A 224 -10.49 -14.91 -40.46
N THR A 225 -11.27 -13.86 -40.32
CA THR A 225 -10.95 -12.52 -40.85
C THR A 225 -9.94 -11.78 -39.96
N ALA A 226 -9.30 -10.74 -40.48
CA ALA A 226 -8.35 -9.93 -39.71
C ALA A 226 -8.94 -9.41 -38.38
N THR A 227 -10.20 -9.00 -38.40
CA THR A 227 -10.92 -8.51 -37.21
C THR A 227 -11.14 -9.61 -36.17
N GLU A 228 -11.51 -10.82 -36.62
CA GLU A 228 -11.73 -11.98 -35.73
C GLU A 228 -10.42 -12.46 -35.12
N VAL A 229 -9.37 -12.58 -35.95
CA VAL A 229 -8.01 -12.94 -35.48
C VAL A 229 -7.50 -11.96 -34.45
N TYR A 230 -7.61 -10.66 -34.73
CA TYR A 230 -7.17 -9.63 -33.79
C TYR A 230 -7.99 -9.63 -32.50
N GLY A 231 -9.31 -9.86 -32.61
CA GLY A 231 -10.19 -10.00 -31.45
C GLY A 231 -9.76 -11.18 -30.55
N LYS A 232 -9.52 -12.35 -31.13
CA LYS A 232 -9.04 -13.55 -30.40
C LYS A 232 -7.66 -13.33 -29.79
N LEU A 233 -6.73 -12.73 -30.56
CA LEU A 233 -5.37 -12.43 -30.06
C LEU A 233 -5.40 -11.40 -28.93
N ARG A 234 -6.25 -10.36 -29.02
CA ARG A 234 -6.40 -9.35 -27.98
C ARG A 234 -6.96 -9.94 -26.69
N GLU A 235 -8.07 -10.72 -26.77
CA GLU A 235 -8.65 -11.39 -25.63
C GLU A 235 -7.64 -12.37 -24.98
N GLY A 236 -6.95 -13.18 -25.78
CA GLY A 236 -5.93 -14.09 -25.28
C GLY A 236 -4.70 -13.38 -24.70
N ALA A 237 -4.30 -12.23 -25.26
CA ALA A 237 -3.22 -11.43 -24.73
C ALA A 237 -3.60 -10.75 -23.41
N GLU A 238 -4.80 -10.17 -23.32
CA GLU A 238 -5.34 -9.61 -22.06
C GLU A 238 -5.38 -10.65 -20.94
N LEU A 239 -5.84 -11.89 -21.24
CA LEU A 239 -5.78 -13.03 -20.31
C LEU A 239 -4.35 -13.51 -20.03
N GLY A 240 -3.38 -13.22 -20.88
CA GLY A 240 -1.95 -13.49 -20.71
C GLY A 240 -1.18 -12.33 -20.11
N GLU A 241 -1.86 -11.35 -19.50
CA GLU A 241 -1.26 -10.15 -18.89
C GLU A 241 -0.39 -9.33 -19.85
N CYS A 242 -0.84 -9.26 -21.10
CA CYS A 242 -0.19 -8.52 -22.16
C CYS A 242 -1.21 -7.70 -22.94
N SER A 243 -0.82 -6.53 -23.39
CA SER A 243 -1.55 -5.77 -24.39
C SER A 243 -0.96 -6.01 -25.79
N ILE A 244 -1.83 -6.16 -26.79
CA ILE A 244 -1.42 -6.34 -28.18
C ILE A 244 -1.85 -5.13 -29.01
N ASN A 245 -0.94 -4.60 -29.82
CA ASN A 245 -1.21 -3.45 -30.66
C ASN A 245 -0.62 -3.66 -32.08
N PRO A 246 -1.37 -3.40 -33.14
CA PRO A 246 -0.82 -3.39 -34.49
C PRO A 246 0.11 -2.18 -34.66
N LEU A 247 1.14 -2.35 -35.48
CA LEU A 247 2.10 -1.30 -35.81
C LEU A 247 1.93 -0.90 -37.28
N ILE A 248 2.08 0.39 -37.56
CA ILE A 248 2.20 0.91 -38.94
C ILE A 248 3.51 1.63 -39.10
N GLN A 249 4.05 1.59 -40.32
CA GLN A 249 5.24 2.35 -40.69
C GLN A 249 4.85 3.76 -41.16
N ALA A 250 5.23 4.77 -40.37
CA ALA A 250 5.00 6.17 -40.65
C ALA A 250 6.35 6.92 -40.68
N GLY A 251 6.72 7.44 -41.83
CA GLY A 251 7.98 8.19 -41.99
C GLY A 251 9.27 7.39 -41.72
N GLY A 252 9.22 6.06 -41.88
CA GLY A 252 10.38 5.18 -41.65
C GLY A 252 10.48 4.66 -40.21
N ILE A 253 9.53 4.99 -39.32
CA ILE A 253 9.43 4.54 -37.94
C ILE A 253 8.11 3.80 -37.79
N TYR A 254 8.12 2.71 -37.00
CA TYR A 254 6.89 2.01 -36.61
C TYR A 254 6.21 2.74 -35.45
N VAL A 255 4.90 2.92 -35.56
CA VAL A 255 4.06 3.53 -34.53
C VAL A 255 2.81 2.67 -34.27
N LYS A 256 2.21 2.75 -33.10
CA LYS A 256 0.95 2.06 -32.81
C LYS A 256 -0.14 2.54 -33.75
N LYS A 257 -0.95 1.61 -34.28
CA LYS A 257 -2.06 1.91 -35.19
C LYS A 257 -3.33 2.13 -34.36
N ASP A 258 -3.93 3.29 -34.48
CA ASP A 258 -5.22 3.63 -33.84
C ASP A 258 -6.44 3.12 -34.61
N ALA A 259 -6.22 2.38 -35.73
CA ALA A 259 -7.25 1.83 -36.61
C ALA A 259 -7.32 0.29 -36.48
N ASP A 260 -8.35 -0.30 -37.12
CA ASP A 260 -8.53 -1.74 -37.15
C ASP A 260 -7.31 -2.46 -37.73
N TYR A 261 -6.99 -3.63 -37.15
CA TYR A 261 -5.92 -4.51 -37.61
C TYR A 261 -6.20 -4.99 -39.03
N THR A 262 -5.16 -4.97 -39.87
CA THR A 262 -5.16 -5.60 -41.18
C THR A 262 -4.04 -6.63 -41.26
N PHE A 263 -4.26 -7.74 -41.95
CA PHE A 263 -3.21 -8.70 -42.20
C PHE A 263 -2.01 -8.01 -42.90
N GLY A 264 -0.79 -8.37 -42.47
CA GLY A 264 0.42 -7.68 -42.91
C GLY A 264 0.91 -6.59 -41.94
N ASP A 265 0.10 -6.10 -41.02
CA ASP A 265 0.57 -5.19 -39.97
C ASP A 265 1.38 -5.98 -38.91
N PRO A 266 2.59 -5.54 -38.55
CA PRO A 266 3.33 -6.15 -37.46
C PRO A 266 2.60 -5.96 -36.13
N LEU A 267 2.69 -6.96 -35.26
CA LEU A 267 2.07 -6.93 -33.93
C LEU A 267 3.13 -6.61 -32.86
N GLN A 268 2.85 -5.65 -32.02
CA GLN A 268 3.59 -5.36 -30.78
C GLN A 268 2.83 -5.99 -29.59
N LEU A 269 3.54 -6.75 -28.76
CA LEU A 269 3.04 -7.20 -27.48
C LEU A 269 3.81 -6.51 -26.38
N THR A 270 3.08 -5.98 -25.41
CA THR A 270 3.64 -5.26 -24.24
C THR A 270 3.08 -5.92 -23.00
N SER A 271 3.93 -6.31 -22.06
CA SER A 271 3.47 -6.81 -20.75
C SER A 271 2.75 -5.69 -19.97
N ASP A 272 1.69 -6.02 -19.26
CA ASP A 272 0.96 -5.05 -18.44
C ASP A 272 1.74 -4.64 -17.17
N PHE A 273 2.75 -5.43 -16.80
CA PHE A 273 3.58 -5.20 -15.63
C PHE A 273 4.95 -4.63 -15.98
N TYR A 274 5.49 -3.86 -15.06
CA TYR A 274 6.83 -3.29 -15.12
C TYR A 274 7.85 -4.19 -14.42
N GLY A 275 9.12 -4.07 -14.79
CA GLY A 275 10.24 -4.66 -14.08
C GLY A 275 10.78 -5.93 -14.68
N SER A 276 11.83 -6.46 -14.06
CA SER A 276 12.57 -7.64 -14.52
C SER A 276 11.76 -8.93 -14.44
N GLY A 277 10.69 -8.96 -13.63
CA GLY A 277 9.72 -10.06 -13.56
C GLY A 277 8.74 -10.10 -14.73
N SER A 278 8.57 -9.00 -15.46
CA SER A 278 7.67 -8.95 -16.62
C SER A 278 8.30 -9.65 -17.83
N GLN A 279 7.54 -10.48 -18.51
CA GLN A 279 8.00 -11.29 -19.65
C GLN A 279 6.90 -11.37 -20.70
N VAL A 280 7.31 -11.45 -21.96
CA VAL A 280 6.41 -11.75 -23.10
C VAL A 280 6.89 -13.04 -23.76
N LYS A 281 6.22 -14.16 -23.44
CA LYS A 281 6.48 -15.47 -24.05
C LYS A 281 5.50 -15.72 -25.16
N ILE A 282 6.01 -16.02 -26.35
CA ILE A 282 5.21 -16.31 -27.54
C ILE A 282 5.65 -17.64 -28.13
N SER A 283 4.70 -18.49 -28.47
CA SER A 283 4.96 -19.65 -29.30
C SER A 283 3.79 -19.93 -30.24
N CYS A 284 4.09 -20.46 -31.42
CA CYS A 284 3.12 -20.88 -32.41
C CYS A 284 3.37 -22.37 -32.75
N ASP A 285 2.32 -23.13 -32.98
CA ASP A 285 2.41 -24.52 -33.38
C ASP A 285 2.60 -24.72 -34.90
N ASN A 286 2.27 -23.68 -35.69
CA ASN A 286 2.34 -23.68 -37.16
C ASN A 286 3.27 -22.59 -37.67
N GLU A 287 4.32 -22.99 -38.43
CA GLU A 287 5.29 -22.04 -39.00
C GLU A 287 4.64 -21.05 -39.99
N LYS A 288 3.65 -21.48 -40.77
CA LYS A 288 2.95 -20.60 -41.69
C LYS A 288 2.08 -19.56 -40.96
N LEU A 289 1.44 -19.94 -39.82
CA LEU A 289 0.73 -19.04 -38.96
C LEU A 289 1.68 -17.98 -38.35
N ALA A 290 2.84 -18.43 -37.86
CA ALA A 290 3.86 -17.54 -37.33
C ALA A 290 4.34 -16.51 -38.37
N GLN A 291 4.63 -16.96 -39.60
CA GLN A 291 4.98 -16.09 -40.73
C GLN A 291 3.83 -15.16 -41.12
N PHE A 292 2.59 -15.62 -41.08
CA PHE A 292 1.39 -14.86 -41.40
C PHE A 292 1.14 -13.72 -40.45
N LEU A 293 1.31 -13.96 -39.13
CA LEU A 293 1.11 -12.96 -38.09
C LEU A 293 2.38 -12.12 -37.78
N GLY A 294 3.53 -12.48 -38.34
CA GLY A 294 4.82 -11.85 -37.97
C GLY A 294 5.26 -12.16 -36.54
N LEU A 295 4.87 -13.33 -36.01
CA LEU A 295 5.23 -13.81 -34.68
C LEU A 295 6.34 -14.87 -34.78
N PRO A 296 7.14 -15.10 -33.72
CA PRO A 296 8.12 -16.19 -33.71
C PRO A 296 7.44 -17.54 -33.51
N MET A 297 8.01 -18.63 -34.05
CA MET A 297 7.63 -19.99 -33.68
C MET A 297 7.80 -20.24 -32.18
N SER A 298 8.83 -19.66 -31.60
CA SER A 298 9.08 -19.59 -30.15
C SER A 298 10.10 -18.51 -29.89
N ASN A 299 9.91 -17.72 -28.86
CA ASN A 299 10.90 -16.76 -28.38
C ASN A 299 11.65 -17.23 -27.13
N ALA A 300 11.60 -18.54 -26.81
CA ALA A 300 12.22 -19.13 -25.62
C ALA A 300 13.72 -18.78 -25.45
N ASP A 301 14.45 -18.61 -26.57
CA ASP A 301 15.87 -18.28 -26.57
C ASP A 301 16.15 -16.77 -26.32
N ASN A 302 15.15 -15.93 -26.50
CA ASN A 302 15.26 -14.47 -26.31
C ASN A 302 13.93 -13.87 -25.89
N ILE A 303 13.54 -14.18 -24.64
CA ILE A 303 12.30 -13.66 -24.05
C ILE A 303 12.50 -12.18 -23.72
N PRO A 304 11.69 -11.28 -24.29
CA PRO A 304 11.71 -9.89 -23.85
C PRO A 304 11.38 -9.80 -22.36
N THR A 305 12.19 -9.06 -21.62
CA THR A 305 12.00 -8.79 -20.19
C THR A 305 12.03 -7.29 -19.94
N GLY A 306 11.23 -6.82 -19.00
CA GLY A 306 11.29 -5.44 -18.54
C GLY A 306 12.53 -5.17 -17.67
N LYS A 307 12.65 -3.97 -17.17
CA LYS A 307 13.71 -3.55 -16.27
C LYS A 307 13.11 -2.90 -15.03
N ASP A 308 13.73 -3.16 -13.88
CA ASP A 308 13.37 -2.52 -12.62
C ASP A 308 13.89 -1.08 -12.59
N ALA A 309 13.18 -0.23 -11.85
CA ALA A 309 13.64 1.13 -11.59
C ALA A 309 14.96 1.13 -10.82
N LYS A 310 15.82 2.11 -11.13
CA LYS A 310 17.04 2.35 -10.36
C LYS A 310 17.00 3.73 -9.75
N LEU A 311 17.45 3.82 -8.51
CA LEU A 311 17.48 5.07 -7.78
C LEU A 311 18.79 5.31 -7.07
N THR A 312 19.10 6.57 -6.85
CA THR A 312 20.20 7.03 -5.98
C THR A 312 19.62 7.73 -4.76
N ILE A 313 19.96 7.21 -3.58
CA ILE A 313 19.53 7.78 -2.29
C ILE A 313 20.48 8.90 -1.89
N ASP A 314 19.96 10.08 -1.56
CA ASP A 314 20.74 11.18 -1.02
C ASP A 314 21.06 10.92 0.46
N ALA A 315 22.31 10.51 0.74
CA ALA A 315 22.79 10.23 2.07
C ALA A 315 22.87 11.48 2.98
N THR A 316 22.74 12.69 2.43
CA THR A 316 22.70 13.94 3.20
C THR A 316 21.31 14.30 3.69
N SER A 317 20.27 13.62 3.18
CA SER A 317 18.87 13.74 3.60
C SER A 317 18.59 12.94 4.89
N ALA A 318 17.34 12.90 5.32
CA ALA A 318 16.91 12.15 6.50
C ALA A 318 17.15 10.62 6.40
N PHE A 319 17.45 10.07 5.23
CA PHE A 319 17.82 8.65 5.06
C PHE A 319 19.09 8.23 5.82
N GLY A 320 20.09 9.12 5.92
CA GLY A 320 21.38 8.78 6.52
C GLY A 320 22.23 7.83 5.66
N ASN A 321 23.31 7.28 6.24
CA ASN A 321 24.39 6.60 5.50
C ASN A 321 24.18 5.08 5.27
N HIS A 322 23.07 4.46 5.67
CA HIS A 322 22.96 3.00 5.69
C HIS A 322 21.61 2.49 5.16
N CYS A 323 20.93 3.25 4.30
CA CYS A 323 19.75 2.80 3.62
C CYS A 323 20.12 2.00 2.37
N THR A 324 19.38 0.93 2.12
CA THR A 324 19.41 0.12 0.91
C THR A 324 18.02 0.14 0.29
N TYR A 325 17.95 -0.10 -1.00
CA TYR A 325 16.67 -0.20 -1.68
C TYR A 325 16.54 -1.53 -2.42
N THR A 326 15.31 -1.97 -2.56
CA THR A 326 14.90 -3.06 -3.44
C THR A 326 13.83 -2.53 -4.38
N THR A 327 13.83 -3.03 -5.59
CA THR A 327 12.86 -2.63 -6.62
C THR A 327 12.19 -3.86 -7.21
N ASP A 328 10.87 -3.76 -7.39
CA ASP A 328 10.07 -4.72 -8.12
C ASP A 328 9.24 -3.91 -9.13
N GLY A 329 9.74 -3.83 -10.35
CA GLY A 329 9.23 -2.91 -11.35
C GLY A 329 9.34 -1.45 -10.93
N ASN A 330 8.20 -0.78 -10.81
CA ASN A 330 8.08 0.60 -10.33
C ASN A 330 7.79 0.71 -8.82
N LYS A 331 7.58 -0.41 -8.12
CA LYS A 331 7.51 -0.46 -6.65
C LYS A 331 8.92 -0.40 -6.08
N ILE A 332 9.17 0.60 -5.26
CA ILE A 332 10.46 0.85 -4.63
C ILE A 332 10.29 0.75 -3.12
N THR A 333 11.10 -0.07 -2.49
CA THR A 333 11.14 -0.22 -1.03
C THR A 333 12.53 0.15 -0.52
N ILE A 334 12.62 1.18 0.32
CA ILE A 334 13.86 1.65 0.93
C ILE A 334 13.87 1.18 2.37
N THR A 335 14.89 0.42 2.74
CA THR A 335 15.02 -0.17 4.09
C THR A 335 16.33 0.20 4.75
N ASN A 336 16.35 0.14 6.10
CA ASN A 336 17.53 0.29 6.92
C ASN A 336 17.53 -0.78 8.02
N ARG A 337 18.69 -1.04 8.62
CA ARG A 337 18.90 -2.02 9.70
C ARG A 337 18.10 -1.75 10.99
N SER A 338 17.55 -0.56 11.16
CA SER A 338 16.81 -0.15 12.37
C SER A 338 15.29 -0.34 12.26
N GLY A 339 14.79 -1.08 11.26
CA GLY A 339 13.35 -1.24 11.00
C GLY A 339 12.73 -0.09 10.22
N PHE A 340 13.54 0.85 9.75
CA PHE A 340 13.09 1.89 8.82
C PHE A 340 12.71 1.27 7.49
N GLU A 341 11.51 1.53 7.02
CA GLU A 341 11.01 1.12 5.72
C GLU A 341 10.11 2.20 5.13
N ILE A 342 10.37 2.57 3.89
CA ILE A 342 9.50 3.41 3.06
C ILE A 342 9.28 2.67 1.76
N SER A 343 8.03 2.37 1.41
CA SER A 343 7.65 1.79 0.13
C SER A 343 6.74 2.74 -0.63
N PHE A 344 6.93 2.83 -1.94
CA PHE A 344 6.13 3.67 -2.83
C PHE A 344 6.17 3.16 -4.26
N LEU A 345 5.21 3.59 -5.07
CA LEU A 345 5.22 3.41 -6.52
C LEU A 345 5.75 4.68 -7.19
N ALA A 346 6.77 4.52 -8.03
CA ALA A 346 7.25 5.59 -8.91
C ALA A 346 6.27 5.80 -10.08
N GLU A 347 6.14 7.04 -10.55
CA GLU A 347 5.36 7.37 -11.74
C GLU A 347 5.96 6.70 -12.97
N GLU A 348 5.09 6.19 -13.84
CA GLU A 348 5.48 5.46 -15.04
C GLU A 348 6.32 6.31 -15.99
N GLY A 349 7.45 5.78 -16.42
CA GLY A 349 8.35 6.45 -17.35
C GLY A 349 9.10 7.67 -16.79
N TYR A 350 8.91 7.98 -15.51
CA TYR A 350 9.60 9.10 -14.88
C TYR A 350 11.05 8.72 -14.55
N SER A 351 11.99 9.43 -15.15
CA SER A 351 13.41 9.41 -14.78
C SER A 351 13.96 10.83 -14.96
N ASP A 352 14.37 11.45 -13.87
CA ASP A 352 14.96 12.79 -13.91
C ASP A 352 16.10 12.88 -12.89
N ILE A 353 17.07 13.74 -13.18
CA ILE A 353 18.19 14.07 -12.28
C ILE A 353 17.73 14.95 -11.11
N THR A 354 16.54 15.54 -11.18
CA THR A 354 15.96 16.34 -10.09
C THR A 354 15.58 15.43 -8.91
N PRO A 355 16.10 15.72 -7.70
CA PRO A 355 15.74 14.92 -6.53
C PRO A 355 14.25 15.03 -6.21
N ILE A 356 13.61 13.89 -6.06
CA ILE A 356 12.26 13.79 -5.49
C ILE A 356 12.39 13.94 -3.99
N GLN A 357 11.54 14.77 -3.40
CA GLN A 357 11.48 14.99 -1.95
C GLN A 357 10.22 14.38 -1.38
N LEU A 358 10.38 13.39 -0.50
CA LEU A 358 9.29 12.92 0.37
C LEU A 358 9.30 13.73 1.66
N ASP A 359 8.20 14.39 1.96
CA ASP A 359 8.00 15.13 3.21
C ASP A 359 7.13 14.29 4.14
N VAL A 360 7.78 13.60 5.07
CA VAL A 360 7.11 12.78 6.10
C VAL A 360 6.75 13.68 7.27
N THR A 361 5.47 13.78 7.57
CA THR A 361 4.94 14.64 8.62
C THR A 361 4.40 13.81 9.78
N ASN A 362 4.35 14.36 10.99
CA ASN A 362 3.65 13.76 12.14
C ASN A 362 2.15 14.09 12.17
N ILE A 363 1.59 14.50 11.04
CA ILE A 363 0.16 14.85 10.94
C ILE A 363 -0.62 13.56 10.64
N GLY A 364 -1.64 13.28 11.43
CA GLY A 364 -2.54 12.15 11.25
C GLY A 364 -2.51 11.15 12.41
N THR A 365 -1.40 11.03 13.13
CA THR A 365 -1.29 10.14 14.29
C THR A 365 -2.27 10.49 15.42
N LEU A 366 -2.78 9.48 16.10
CA LEU A 366 -3.65 9.65 17.26
C LEU A 366 -2.82 9.97 18.51
N THR A 367 -2.85 11.21 18.96
CA THR A 367 -2.13 11.65 20.15
C THR A 367 -2.97 11.41 21.41
N LEU A 368 -2.48 10.60 22.32
CA LEU A 368 -3.09 10.29 23.63
C LEU A 368 -2.35 11.01 24.75
N GLN A 369 -3.06 11.79 25.55
CA GLN A 369 -2.50 12.42 26.77
C GLN A 369 -2.46 11.37 27.89
N ILE A 370 -1.28 10.85 28.21
CA ILE A 370 -1.05 9.77 29.19
C ILE A 370 -0.41 10.27 30.50
N GLY A 371 -0.26 11.58 30.67
CA GLY A 371 0.28 12.18 31.87
C GLY A 371 -0.43 13.45 32.29
N ALA A 372 -0.14 13.90 33.52
CA ALA A 372 -0.78 15.06 34.13
C ALA A 372 -0.18 16.42 33.69
N ASN A 373 0.99 16.41 33.04
CA ASN A 373 1.69 17.60 32.62
C ASN A 373 1.68 17.77 31.09
N GLU A 374 2.02 18.95 30.63
CA GLU A 374 2.20 19.27 29.22
C GLU A 374 3.27 18.37 28.57
N HIS A 375 3.06 17.98 27.32
CA HIS A 375 3.94 17.10 26.52
C HIS A 375 4.11 15.65 27.04
N GLN A 376 3.23 15.20 27.94
CA GLN A 376 3.19 13.79 28.34
C GLN A 376 2.17 13.04 27.47
N THR A 377 2.44 12.99 26.18
CA THR A 377 1.61 12.34 25.17
C THR A 377 2.27 11.07 24.66
N MET A 378 1.46 10.19 24.14
CA MET A 378 1.87 9.04 23.32
C MET A 378 1.13 9.13 21.99
N ASP A 379 1.89 9.06 20.91
CA ASP A 379 1.32 9.01 19.57
C ASP A 379 1.12 7.56 19.16
N VAL A 380 -0.09 7.26 18.70
CA VAL A 380 -0.48 5.96 18.18
C VAL A 380 -0.75 6.14 16.71
N ARG A 381 -0.14 5.28 15.90
CA ARG A 381 -0.32 5.23 14.46
C ARG A 381 -1.10 3.96 14.11
N ILE A 382 -2.08 4.10 13.25
CA ILE A 382 -2.81 3.00 12.66
C ILE A 382 -2.68 3.14 11.15
N PRO A 383 -1.96 2.20 10.48
CA PRO A 383 -1.73 2.29 9.04
C PRO A 383 -3.03 2.12 8.27
N GLU A 384 -3.05 2.63 7.06
CA GLU A 384 -4.10 2.36 6.10
C GLU A 384 -4.05 0.89 5.65
N ILE A 385 -5.19 0.22 5.70
CA ILE A 385 -5.36 -1.16 5.26
C ILE A 385 -6.45 -1.21 4.21
N SER A 386 -6.07 -1.15 2.96
CA SER A 386 -6.94 -1.30 1.80
C SER A 386 -6.26 -2.21 0.78
N THR A 387 -6.99 -2.74 -0.18
CA THR A 387 -6.40 -3.52 -1.29
C THR A 387 -5.36 -2.70 -2.05
N ASP A 388 -5.58 -1.39 -2.17
CA ASP A 388 -4.67 -0.43 -2.80
C ASP A 388 -3.37 -0.23 -2.00
N SER A 389 -3.49 0.00 -0.67
CA SER A 389 -2.33 0.21 0.21
C SER A 389 -1.47 -1.05 0.37
N LEU A 390 -2.08 -2.23 0.26
CA LEU A 390 -1.41 -3.52 0.34
C LEU A 390 -0.84 -4.00 -1.01
N TYR A 391 -1.08 -3.28 -2.12
CA TYR A 391 -0.68 -3.64 -3.49
C TYR A 391 -1.30 -4.96 -4.00
N ILE A 392 -2.50 -5.28 -3.56
CA ILE A 392 -3.25 -6.48 -3.95
C ILE A 392 -4.50 -6.18 -4.79
N ASP A 393 -4.64 -4.95 -5.27
CA ASP A 393 -5.75 -4.50 -6.09
C ASP A 393 -5.80 -5.19 -7.46
N ASN A 394 -4.65 -5.50 -8.06
CA ASN A 394 -4.51 -6.08 -9.39
C ASN A 394 -4.06 -7.57 -9.34
N LEU A 395 -4.60 -8.35 -8.39
CA LEU A 395 -4.35 -9.79 -8.34
C LEU A 395 -5.11 -10.50 -9.47
N ASP A 396 -4.38 -11.20 -10.31
CA ASP A 396 -4.92 -12.10 -11.33
C ASP A 396 -4.35 -13.50 -11.13
N VAL A 397 -5.23 -14.48 -10.93
CA VAL A 397 -4.87 -15.90 -10.78
C VAL A 397 -5.40 -16.78 -11.92
N THR A 398 -5.90 -16.17 -12.98
CA THR A 398 -6.41 -16.91 -14.16
C THR A 398 -5.28 -17.57 -14.94
N THR A 399 -4.04 -17.04 -14.82
CA THR A 399 -2.84 -17.62 -15.41
C THR A 399 -1.92 -18.23 -14.35
N VAL A 400 -1.06 -19.19 -14.73
CA VAL A 400 -0.08 -19.80 -13.81
C VAL A 400 0.93 -18.74 -13.34
N ASN A 401 1.41 -17.90 -14.26
CA ASN A 401 2.36 -16.83 -13.92
C ASN A 401 1.72 -15.75 -13.02
N GLY A 402 0.46 -15.42 -13.28
CA GLY A 402 -0.32 -14.50 -12.44
C GLY A 402 -0.54 -15.07 -11.04
N ALA A 403 -0.87 -16.36 -10.94
CA ALA A 403 -1.04 -17.03 -9.66
C ALA A 403 0.27 -17.07 -8.84
N ASP A 404 1.41 -17.35 -9.48
CA ASP A 404 2.73 -17.30 -8.82
C ASP A 404 3.07 -15.90 -8.32
N ARG A 405 2.77 -14.86 -9.10
CA ARG A 405 2.94 -13.46 -8.71
C ARG A 405 2.00 -13.09 -7.58
N ALA A 406 0.73 -13.51 -7.65
CA ALA A 406 -0.24 -13.27 -6.60
C ALA A 406 0.20 -13.85 -5.25
N ILE A 407 0.85 -15.03 -5.24
CA ILE A 407 1.40 -15.64 -4.03
C ILE A 407 2.46 -14.71 -3.40
N MET A 408 3.38 -14.16 -4.20
CA MET A 408 4.41 -13.23 -3.70
C MET A 408 3.78 -11.94 -3.14
N GLN A 409 2.85 -11.33 -3.88
CA GLN A 409 2.18 -10.10 -3.45
C GLN A 409 1.37 -10.31 -2.15
N LEU A 410 0.73 -11.47 -2.00
CA LEU A 410 -0.03 -11.82 -0.79
C LEU A 410 0.90 -12.12 0.40
N ASP A 411 2.09 -12.68 0.19
CA ASP A 411 3.09 -12.86 1.24
C ASP A 411 3.63 -11.50 1.72
N ASP A 412 3.92 -10.56 0.81
CA ASP A 412 4.29 -9.18 1.13
C ASP A 412 3.17 -8.45 1.89
N ALA A 413 1.93 -8.61 1.46
CA ALA A 413 0.77 -8.03 2.13
C ALA A 413 0.60 -8.57 3.56
N LEU A 414 0.80 -9.88 3.75
CA LEU A 414 0.78 -10.50 5.09
C LEU A 414 1.87 -9.95 6.01
N GLU A 415 3.08 -9.73 5.48
CA GLU A 415 4.17 -9.13 6.25
C GLU A 415 3.84 -7.69 6.65
N LYS A 416 3.28 -6.92 5.71
CA LYS A 416 2.89 -5.53 5.93
C LYS A 416 1.77 -5.39 6.98
N VAL A 417 0.73 -6.23 6.94
CA VAL A 417 -0.33 -6.25 7.94
C VAL A 417 0.21 -6.63 9.32
N LYS A 418 1.16 -7.57 9.41
CA LYS A 418 1.78 -7.97 10.67
C LYS A 418 2.73 -6.91 11.23
N SER A 419 3.40 -6.12 10.40
CA SER A 419 4.30 -5.04 10.85
C SER A 419 3.54 -3.79 11.27
N GLY A 420 2.27 -3.64 10.88
CA GLY A 420 1.40 -2.52 11.28
C GLY A 420 0.75 -2.68 12.66
N VAL A 421 1.00 -3.78 13.34
CA VAL A 421 0.60 -4.07 14.72
C VAL A 421 1.82 -4.08 15.63
#